data_c971ee422b9e7eecfccc69e93e74ccea
#
_entry.id   c971ee422b9e7eecfccc69e93e74ccea
#
_cell.length_a   1.000
_cell.length_b   1.000
_cell.length_c   1.000
_cell.angle_alpha   90.00
_cell.angle_beta   90.00
_cell.angle_gamma   90.00
#
_symmetry.space_group_name_H-M   'P 1'
#
loop_
_entity.id
_entity.type
_entity.pdbx_description
1 polymer ?
#
loop_
_entity_poly.entity_id
_entity_poly.type
_entity_poly.pdbx_seq_one_letter_code
_entity_poly.pdbx_strand_id
1 'polypeptide(L)'
;MDAQNQEEKRILAMVMGENPWRNAYWFARILINGDKYGAIGKDNKLLFELSHRLKNIINDKNQSDDTKVSLSKSLLKSLLEQRFSKTTGRSDRVKVFFEDVTNKFLSVEDVAVFILTAESIMIPINIALGSIPNNDLEFTEATAKAYLDELGDDALATVIGMWDDAGVEGCLNAERVSVVREFSHLRRDISLMPISELENDMVLTAFIQEFERRLGQKRKGRAGGSLEDVTSFLFKYYKIKAENAPDHFQADIEVDKWVRCKDKWLIGISCKRTLRERWKQVSSATGEILSKYKIKQLWHVVTYDEDLSDDKLALLGGIRHVFYLRDDSRRLASFKQNIGLKDYVRPMSQFIDDLKNEIG
;
A
#
# COMPACT_ATOMS: atom_id res chain seq x y z
N MET A 1 39.49 17.21 -10.98
CA MET A 1 39.07 16.06 -11.83
C MET A 1 39.56 14.72 -11.28
N ASP A 2 40.81 14.59 -10.83
CA ASP A 2 41.31 13.27 -10.35
C ASP A 2 40.70 12.76 -9.03
N ALA A 3 40.47 13.62 -8.04
CA ALA A 3 39.92 13.20 -6.73
C ALA A 3 38.46 12.72 -6.86
N GLN A 4 37.63 13.41 -7.62
CA GLN A 4 36.24 13.03 -7.87
C GLN A 4 36.14 11.70 -8.63
N ASN A 5 37.01 11.50 -9.61
CA ASN A 5 37.07 10.24 -10.39
C ASN A 5 37.58 9.05 -9.52
N GLN A 6 38.43 9.31 -8.54
CA GLN A 6 38.86 8.29 -7.57
C GLN A 6 37.74 7.92 -6.61
N GLU A 7 36.98 8.88 -6.12
CA GLU A 7 35.82 8.65 -5.26
C GLU A 7 34.74 7.85 -5.96
N GLU A 8 34.38 8.22 -7.19
CA GLU A 8 33.41 7.48 -7.99
C GLU A 8 33.84 6.03 -8.25
N LYS A 9 35.13 5.79 -8.54
CA LYS A 9 35.66 4.43 -8.69
C LYS A 9 35.59 3.63 -7.41
N ARG A 10 35.85 4.27 -6.26
CA ARG A 10 35.76 3.63 -4.94
C ARG A 10 34.33 3.24 -4.61
N ILE A 11 33.36 4.15 -4.84
CA ILE A 11 31.92 3.87 -4.67
C ILE A 11 31.51 2.70 -5.58
N LEU A 12 31.89 2.75 -6.85
CA LEU A 12 31.55 1.69 -7.80
C LEU A 12 32.11 0.33 -7.37
N ALA A 13 33.37 0.27 -6.97
CA ALA A 13 34.01 -0.96 -6.51
C ALA A 13 33.31 -1.54 -5.28
N MET A 14 32.84 -0.69 -4.37
CA MET A 14 32.17 -1.11 -3.17
C MET A 14 30.73 -1.60 -3.42
N VAL A 15 29.99 -0.89 -4.25
CA VAL A 15 28.58 -1.27 -4.59
C VAL A 15 28.55 -2.51 -5.48
N MET A 16 29.48 -2.64 -6.43
CA MET A 16 29.51 -3.76 -7.38
C MET A 16 30.41 -4.92 -6.90
N GLY A 17 31.29 -4.69 -5.94
CA GLY A 17 32.20 -5.70 -5.39
C GLY A 17 31.52 -6.70 -4.45
N GLU A 18 32.31 -7.59 -3.85
CA GLU A 18 31.82 -8.62 -2.90
C GLU A 18 31.77 -8.12 -1.44
N ASN A 19 31.52 -6.83 -1.22
CA ASN A 19 31.41 -6.27 0.12
C ASN A 19 30.10 -6.75 0.79
N PRO A 20 30.13 -7.36 1.99
CA PRO A 20 28.92 -7.83 2.70
C PRO A 20 27.87 -6.74 2.93
N TRP A 21 28.28 -5.50 3.16
CA TRP A 21 27.39 -4.36 3.45
C TRP A 21 26.40 -4.03 2.33
N ARG A 22 26.73 -4.34 1.07
CA ARG A 22 25.79 -4.25 -0.06
C ARG A 22 24.55 -5.10 0.12
N ASN A 23 24.65 -6.16 0.91
CA ASN A 23 23.56 -7.07 1.16
C ASN A 23 22.50 -6.51 2.13
N ALA A 24 22.75 -5.38 2.80
CA ALA A 24 21.78 -4.78 3.74
C ALA A 24 20.43 -4.51 3.08
N TYR A 25 20.42 -3.88 1.89
CA TYR A 25 19.18 -3.66 1.14
C TYR A 25 18.55 -4.97 0.64
N TRP A 26 19.36 -5.91 0.18
CA TRP A 26 18.86 -7.21 -0.25
C TRP A 26 18.22 -7.99 0.90
N PHE A 27 18.83 -8.03 2.09
CA PHE A 27 18.24 -8.64 3.28
C PHE A 27 16.93 -7.95 3.69
N ALA A 28 16.87 -6.63 3.65
CA ALA A 28 15.64 -5.89 3.93
C ALA A 28 14.52 -6.27 2.95
N ARG A 29 14.83 -6.41 1.66
CA ARG A 29 13.88 -6.80 0.61
C ARG A 29 13.38 -8.23 0.77
N ILE A 30 14.25 -9.18 1.06
CA ILE A 30 13.88 -10.59 1.20
C ILE A 30 13.05 -10.83 2.47
N LEU A 31 13.37 -10.13 3.57
CA LEU A 31 12.62 -10.22 4.82
C LEU A 31 11.14 -9.82 4.67
N ILE A 32 10.84 -8.83 3.85
CA ILE A 32 9.47 -8.29 3.72
C ILE A 32 8.66 -8.91 2.58
N ASN A 33 9.28 -9.63 1.67
CA ASN A 33 8.61 -10.23 0.53
C ASN A 33 7.70 -11.39 0.97
N GLY A 34 6.39 -11.19 0.87
CA GLY A 34 5.38 -12.18 1.28
C GLY A 34 5.19 -13.31 0.28
N ASP A 35 5.26 -12.99 -1.01
CA ASP A 35 4.91 -13.92 -2.09
C ASP A 35 5.94 -15.04 -2.24
N LYS A 36 7.23 -14.68 -2.19
CA LYS A 36 8.32 -15.65 -2.31
C LYS A 36 8.82 -16.18 -0.96
N TYR A 37 8.86 -15.34 0.09
CA TYR A 37 9.58 -15.63 1.34
C TYR A 37 8.73 -15.61 2.62
N GLY A 38 7.43 -15.42 2.49
CA GLY A 38 6.51 -15.48 3.63
C GLY A 38 6.51 -14.27 4.58
N ALA A 39 7.12 -13.15 4.18
CA ALA A 39 7.13 -11.87 4.92
C ALA A 39 7.59 -11.98 6.39
N ILE A 40 8.69 -12.67 6.64
CA ILE A 40 9.25 -12.92 7.98
C ILE A 40 9.56 -11.61 8.70
N GLY A 41 10.04 -10.60 7.96
CA GLY A 41 10.40 -9.28 8.48
C GLY A 41 9.25 -8.43 9.02
N LYS A 42 8.00 -8.89 8.95
CA LYS A 42 6.86 -8.23 9.61
C LYS A 42 6.71 -8.60 11.09
N ASP A 43 7.33 -9.68 11.54
CA ASP A 43 7.27 -10.15 12.92
C ASP A 43 8.45 -9.61 13.73
N ASN A 44 8.24 -8.48 14.44
CA ASN A 44 9.29 -7.85 15.24
C ASN A 44 9.83 -8.77 16.34
N LYS A 45 9.00 -9.65 16.93
CA LYS A 45 9.45 -10.59 17.96
C LYS A 45 10.41 -11.61 17.39
N LEU A 46 10.08 -12.16 16.22
CA LEU A 46 10.95 -13.09 15.52
C LEU A 46 12.26 -12.43 15.09
N LEU A 47 12.21 -11.22 14.54
CA LEU A 47 13.39 -10.48 14.15
C LEU A 47 14.32 -10.21 15.36
N PHE A 48 13.74 -9.78 16.47
CA PHE A 48 14.50 -9.56 17.70
C PHE A 48 15.13 -10.84 18.23
N GLU A 49 14.36 -11.94 18.27
CA GLU A 49 14.86 -13.23 18.73
C GLU A 49 16.00 -13.75 17.83
N LEU A 50 15.85 -13.68 16.52
CA LEU A 50 16.87 -14.03 15.54
C LEU A 50 18.13 -13.20 15.74
N SER A 51 17.98 -11.88 15.78
CA SER A 51 19.12 -10.96 15.94
C SER A 51 19.88 -11.21 17.24
N HIS A 52 19.16 -11.31 18.36
CA HIS A 52 19.77 -11.53 19.67
C HIS A 52 20.56 -12.84 19.73
N ARG A 53 19.97 -13.96 19.25
CA ARG A 53 20.64 -15.25 19.27
C ARG A 53 21.83 -15.33 18.30
N LEU A 54 21.70 -14.73 17.10
CA LEU A 54 22.80 -14.66 16.14
C LEU A 54 23.95 -13.79 16.67
N LYS A 55 23.67 -12.68 17.35
CA LYS A 55 24.69 -11.85 18.04
C LYS A 55 25.51 -12.67 19.04
N ASN A 56 24.85 -13.51 19.83
CA ASN A 56 25.55 -14.34 20.81
C ASN A 56 26.51 -15.31 20.12
N ILE A 57 26.15 -15.87 18.95
CA ILE A 57 27.03 -16.77 18.19
C ILE A 57 28.24 -16.00 17.64
N ILE A 58 28.01 -14.88 16.93
CA ILE A 58 29.13 -14.18 16.28
C ILE A 58 30.10 -13.51 17.28
N ASN A 59 29.61 -13.19 18.48
CA ASN A 59 30.45 -12.60 19.56
C ASN A 59 31.17 -13.64 20.43
N ASP A 60 30.92 -14.93 20.24
CA ASP A 60 31.63 -15.98 21.00
C ASP A 60 33.10 -16.05 20.58
N LYS A 61 33.97 -15.66 21.49
CA LYS A 61 35.43 -15.64 21.27
C LYS A 61 36.07 -17.03 21.23
N ASN A 62 35.33 -18.06 21.64
CA ASN A 62 35.84 -19.44 21.70
C ASN A 62 35.63 -20.23 20.41
N GLN A 63 34.88 -19.66 19.45
CA GLN A 63 34.55 -20.31 18.19
C GLN A 63 35.34 -19.71 17.03
N SER A 64 35.71 -20.56 16.06
CA SER A 64 36.25 -20.08 14.78
C SER A 64 35.14 -19.41 13.93
N ASP A 65 35.52 -18.56 12.99
CA ASP A 65 34.60 -17.84 12.15
C ASP A 65 33.76 -18.79 11.27
N ASP A 66 34.34 -19.87 10.75
CA ASP A 66 33.62 -20.90 10.00
C ASP A 66 32.56 -21.61 10.88
N THR A 67 32.92 -21.89 12.16
CA THR A 67 32.00 -22.49 13.12
C THR A 67 30.85 -21.52 13.43
N LYS A 68 31.12 -20.23 13.62
CA LYS A 68 30.09 -19.21 13.85
C LYS A 68 29.12 -19.11 12.70
N VAL A 69 29.60 -19.11 11.45
CA VAL A 69 28.75 -19.11 10.25
C VAL A 69 27.89 -20.37 10.21
N SER A 70 28.46 -21.55 10.44
CA SER A 70 27.73 -22.82 10.45
C SER A 70 26.65 -22.86 11.53
N LEU A 71 26.98 -22.42 12.76
CA LEU A 71 26.01 -22.34 13.86
C LEU A 71 24.90 -21.32 13.57
N SER A 72 25.23 -20.19 12.94
CA SER A 72 24.26 -19.18 12.54
C SER A 72 23.23 -19.72 11.53
N LYS A 73 23.70 -20.49 10.55
CA LYS A 73 22.80 -21.19 9.59
C LYS A 73 21.90 -22.20 10.30
N SER A 74 22.47 -23.02 11.20
CA SER A 74 21.74 -24.04 11.95
C SER A 74 20.69 -23.43 12.89
N LEU A 75 21.02 -22.33 13.58
CA LEU A 75 20.10 -21.59 14.43
C LEU A 75 18.94 -20.98 13.62
N LEU A 76 19.26 -20.32 12.51
CA LEU A 76 18.23 -19.75 11.63
C LEU A 76 17.26 -20.82 11.17
N LYS A 77 17.74 -21.98 10.74
CA LYS A 77 16.92 -23.12 10.35
C LYS A 77 15.98 -23.56 11.47
N SER A 78 16.54 -23.83 12.64
CA SER A 78 15.78 -24.32 13.80
C SER A 78 14.67 -23.36 14.23
N LEU A 79 14.95 -22.05 14.31
CA LEU A 79 13.95 -21.04 14.68
C LEU A 79 12.83 -20.92 13.65
N LEU A 80 13.17 -20.95 12.37
CA LEU A 80 12.18 -20.87 11.30
C LEU A 80 11.29 -22.13 11.25
N GLU A 81 11.88 -23.33 11.37
CA GLU A 81 11.13 -24.58 11.43
C GLU A 81 10.21 -24.63 12.65
N GLN A 82 10.68 -24.25 13.82
CA GLN A 82 9.87 -24.16 15.02
C GLN A 82 8.66 -23.23 14.86
N ARG A 83 8.88 -22.04 14.26
CA ARG A 83 7.86 -21.01 14.13
C ARG A 83 6.83 -21.31 13.05
N PHE A 84 7.22 -21.95 11.95
CA PHE A 84 6.40 -22.11 10.75
C PHE A 84 6.05 -23.56 10.41
N SER A 85 6.40 -24.53 11.23
CA SER A 85 6.15 -25.95 10.99
C SER A 85 4.66 -26.32 10.79
N LYS A 86 3.76 -25.55 11.37
CA LYS A 86 2.31 -25.81 11.36
C LYS A 86 1.53 -25.05 10.28
N THR A 87 2.21 -24.24 9.45
CA THR A 87 1.53 -23.33 8.52
C THR A 87 1.77 -23.78 7.08
N THR A 88 0.86 -24.58 6.53
CA THR A 88 0.91 -25.05 5.13
C THR A 88 1.04 -23.87 4.15
N GLY A 89 1.86 -23.98 3.12
CA GLY A 89 2.11 -22.96 2.11
C GLY A 89 3.04 -21.82 2.53
N ARG A 90 3.00 -21.37 3.78
CA ARG A 90 3.99 -20.42 4.31
C ARG A 90 5.30 -21.11 4.67
N SER A 91 5.24 -22.36 5.14
CA SER A 91 6.41 -23.18 5.44
C SER A 91 7.33 -23.32 4.23
N ASP A 92 6.77 -23.56 3.03
CA ASP A 92 7.58 -23.74 1.82
C ASP A 92 8.28 -22.45 1.41
N ARG A 93 7.57 -21.31 1.51
CA ARG A 93 8.17 -19.98 1.27
C ARG A 93 9.29 -19.65 2.26
N VAL A 94 9.14 -20.07 3.52
CA VAL A 94 10.15 -19.90 4.56
C VAL A 94 11.38 -20.78 4.30
N LYS A 95 11.24 -21.97 3.71
CA LYS A 95 12.38 -22.78 3.25
C LYS A 95 13.18 -22.07 2.16
N VAL A 96 12.50 -21.51 1.16
CA VAL A 96 13.14 -20.71 0.10
C VAL A 96 13.85 -19.50 0.70
N PHE A 97 13.24 -18.82 1.69
CA PHE A 97 13.89 -17.75 2.44
C PHE A 97 15.19 -18.22 3.10
N PHE A 98 15.13 -19.33 3.82
CA PHE A 98 16.29 -19.90 4.50
C PHE A 98 17.43 -20.20 3.52
N GLU A 99 17.14 -20.86 2.41
CA GLU A 99 18.13 -21.20 1.38
C GLU A 99 18.78 -19.94 0.81
N ASP A 100 17.97 -18.98 0.36
CA ASP A 100 18.46 -17.75 -0.27
C ASP A 100 19.29 -16.88 0.71
N VAL A 101 18.90 -16.81 1.99
CA VAL A 101 19.66 -16.06 3.02
C VAL A 101 20.96 -16.76 3.37
N THR A 102 20.92 -18.07 3.63
CA THR A 102 22.11 -18.81 4.06
C THR A 102 23.15 -18.97 2.95
N ASN A 103 22.76 -18.88 1.68
CA ASN A 103 23.68 -18.78 0.56
C ASN A 103 24.51 -17.47 0.57
N LYS A 104 24.05 -16.44 1.29
CA LYS A 104 24.78 -15.19 1.49
C LYS A 104 25.62 -15.15 2.78
N PHE A 105 25.46 -16.11 3.68
CA PHE A 105 26.27 -16.22 4.89
C PHE A 105 27.61 -16.88 4.56
N LEU A 106 28.52 -16.14 3.95
CA LEU A 106 29.86 -16.60 3.57
C LEU A 106 30.89 -16.29 4.65
N SER A 107 30.66 -15.25 5.44
CA SER A 107 31.53 -14.76 6.52
C SER A 107 30.71 -14.39 7.76
N VAL A 108 31.38 -14.16 8.88
CA VAL A 108 30.76 -13.62 10.11
C VAL A 108 30.22 -12.23 9.86
N GLU A 109 30.85 -11.46 8.97
CA GLU A 109 30.40 -10.13 8.60
C GLU A 109 29.07 -10.15 7.84
N ASP A 110 28.84 -11.13 6.95
CA ASP A 110 27.53 -11.32 6.31
C ASP A 110 26.42 -11.55 7.33
N VAL A 111 26.69 -12.34 8.36
CA VAL A 111 25.74 -12.58 9.46
C VAL A 111 25.53 -11.28 10.26
N ALA A 112 26.57 -10.50 10.51
CA ALA A 112 26.48 -9.21 11.20
C ALA A 112 25.62 -8.21 10.41
N VAL A 113 25.78 -8.13 9.09
CA VAL A 113 24.94 -7.29 8.21
C VAL A 113 23.47 -7.74 8.23
N PHE A 114 23.20 -9.03 8.24
CA PHE A 114 21.84 -9.55 8.40
C PHE A 114 21.21 -9.14 9.73
N ILE A 115 21.95 -9.29 10.83
CA ILE A 115 21.53 -8.88 12.18
C ILE A 115 21.21 -7.38 12.20
N LEU A 116 22.13 -6.55 11.72
CA LEU A 116 21.94 -5.10 11.65
C LEU A 116 20.68 -4.75 10.82
N THR A 117 20.51 -5.41 9.69
CA THR A 117 19.31 -5.18 8.83
C THR A 117 18.03 -5.52 9.57
N ALA A 118 17.99 -6.66 10.26
CA ALA A 118 16.81 -7.07 11.01
C ALA A 118 16.49 -6.11 12.16
N GLU A 119 17.49 -5.76 12.97
CA GLU A 119 17.34 -5.03 14.21
C GLU A 119 17.27 -3.52 14.01
N SER A 120 18.17 -2.95 13.20
CA SER A 120 18.33 -1.50 13.08
C SER A 120 17.62 -0.90 11.85
N ILE A 121 17.20 -1.73 10.90
CA ILE A 121 16.43 -1.28 9.73
C ILE A 121 14.98 -1.76 9.84
N MET A 122 14.74 -3.07 9.88
CA MET A 122 13.39 -3.62 9.74
C MET A 122 12.49 -3.37 10.95
N ILE A 123 12.98 -3.57 12.17
CA ILE A 123 12.18 -3.34 13.39
C ILE A 123 11.78 -1.86 13.52
N PRO A 124 12.70 -0.86 13.42
CA PRO A 124 12.33 0.54 13.47
C PRO A 124 11.34 0.95 12.38
N ILE A 125 11.52 0.49 11.13
CA ILE A 125 10.57 0.75 10.05
C ILE A 125 9.19 0.15 10.38
N ASN A 126 9.11 -1.06 10.91
CA ASN A 126 7.83 -1.66 11.30
C ASN A 126 7.11 -0.84 12.36
N ILE A 127 7.84 -0.38 13.40
CA ILE A 127 7.29 0.45 14.48
C ILE A 127 6.83 1.79 13.93
N ALA A 128 7.67 2.47 13.14
CA ALA A 128 7.35 3.76 12.55
C ALA A 128 6.12 3.70 11.64
N LEU A 129 6.05 2.68 10.77
CA LEU A 129 4.88 2.48 9.90
C LEU A 129 3.60 2.16 10.70
N GLY A 130 3.74 1.50 11.85
CA GLY A 130 2.62 1.24 12.76
C GLY A 130 2.09 2.51 13.43
N SER A 131 2.95 3.50 13.67
CA SER A 131 2.57 4.78 14.29
C SER A 131 2.00 5.81 13.30
N ILE A 132 2.21 5.64 12.00
CA ILE A 132 1.64 6.52 10.98
C ILE A 132 0.15 6.22 10.83
N PRO A 133 -0.74 7.21 10.92
CA PRO A 133 -2.18 7.00 10.76
C PRO A 133 -2.53 6.36 9.42
N ASN A 134 -3.61 5.59 9.40
CA ASN A 134 -4.18 5.09 8.15
C ASN A 134 -5.08 6.14 7.49
N ASN A 135 -5.81 6.91 8.31
CA ASN A 135 -6.63 8.06 7.93
C ASN A 135 -6.88 8.92 9.17
N ASP A 136 -7.31 10.15 8.96
CA ASP A 136 -7.80 11.06 10.00
C ASP A 136 -9.34 11.05 10.01
N LEU A 137 -9.93 9.88 10.12
CA LEU A 137 -11.35 9.62 9.88
C LEU A 137 -12.28 10.50 10.71
N GLU A 138 -12.07 10.59 12.02
CA GLU A 138 -12.97 11.34 12.92
C GLU A 138 -13.02 12.83 12.59
N PHE A 139 -11.88 13.44 12.30
CA PHE A 139 -11.80 14.85 11.91
C PHE A 139 -12.46 15.08 10.55
N THR A 140 -12.20 14.20 9.60
CA THR A 140 -12.75 14.27 8.25
C THR A 140 -14.27 14.10 8.27
N GLU A 141 -14.80 13.13 9.04
CA GLU A 141 -16.25 12.93 9.22
C GLU A 141 -16.92 14.17 9.86
N ALA A 142 -16.34 14.76 10.91
CA ALA A 142 -16.90 15.93 11.57
C ALA A 142 -16.94 17.14 10.63
N THR A 143 -15.86 17.36 9.88
CA THR A 143 -15.76 18.46 8.90
C THR A 143 -16.74 18.26 7.74
N ALA A 144 -16.78 17.08 7.16
CA ALA A 144 -17.70 16.73 6.08
C ALA A 144 -19.16 16.90 6.49
N LYS A 145 -19.50 16.48 7.71
CA LYS A 145 -20.84 16.67 8.25
C LYS A 145 -21.20 18.17 8.34
N ALA A 146 -20.30 19.01 8.84
CA ALA A 146 -20.53 20.44 8.93
C ALA A 146 -20.79 21.09 7.54
N TYR A 147 -20.02 20.68 6.53
CA TYR A 147 -20.23 21.14 5.17
C TYR A 147 -21.58 20.72 4.58
N LEU A 148 -21.99 19.46 4.78
CA LEU A 148 -23.28 18.99 4.30
C LEU A 148 -24.46 19.61 5.06
N ASP A 149 -24.32 19.84 6.36
CA ASP A 149 -25.36 20.48 7.18
C ASP A 149 -25.57 21.97 6.74
N GLU A 150 -24.53 22.66 6.27
CA GLU A 150 -24.59 24.07 5.90
C GLU A 150 -24.90 24.28 4.40
N LEU A 151 -24.29 23.51 3.52
CA LEU A 151 -24.34 23.70 2.06
C LEU A 151 -25.18 22.66 1.32
N GLY A 152 -25.63 21.60 2.00
CA GLY A 152 -26.39 20.53 1.38
C GLY A 152 -25.58 19.74 0.34
N ASP A 153 -26.31 19.21 -0.66
CA ASP A 153 -25.73 18.35 -1.69
C ASP A 153 -24.76 19.06 -2.64
N ASP A 154 -24.76 20.40 -2.69
CA ASP A 154 -23.78 21.21 -3.41
C ASP A 154 -22.34 21.03 -2.83
N ALA A 155 -22.23 20.64 -1.57
CA ALA A 155 -20.95 20.33 -0.93
C ALA A 155 -20.39 18.93 -1.29
N LEU A 156 -21.12 18.07 -1.97
CA LEU A 156 -20.72 16.66 -2.18
C LEU A 156 -19.35 16.51 -2.81
N ALA A 157 -19.07 17.28 -3.88
CA ALA A 157 -17.76 17.24 -4.53
C ALA A 157 -16.62 17.63 -3.58
N THR A 158 -16.84 18.66 -2.75
CA THR A 158 -15.90 19.10 -1.73
C THR A 158 -15.73 18.05 -0.64
N VAL A 159 -16.83 17.50 -0.13
CA VAL A 159 -16.82 16.46 0.91
C VAL A 159 -16.10 15.20 0.43
N ILE A 160 -16.39 14.72 -0.77
CA ILE A 160 -15.70 13.55 -1.33
C ILE A 160 -14.22 13.84 -1.57
N GLY A 161 -13.87 15.05 -2.03
CA GLY A 161 -12.50 15.51 -2.19
C GLY A 161 -11.72 15.59 -0.87
N MET A 162 -12.38 15.92 0.25
CA MET A 162 -11.75 15.93 1.57
C MET A 162 -11.17 14.58 1.97
N TRP A 163 -11.83 13.48 1.65
CA TRP A 163 -11.30 12.14 1.90
C TRP A 163 -10.06 11.84 1.06
N ASP A 164 -9.98 12.42 -0.13
CA ASP A 164 -8.80 12.29 -0.99
C ASP A 164 -7.64 13.15 -0.49
N ASP A 165 -7.91 14.36 0.01
CA ASP A 165 -6.91 15.37 0.39
C ASP A 165 -6.52 15.30 1.89
N ALA A 166 -7.47 15.17 2.81
CA ALA A 166 -7.19 15.20 4.26
C ALA A 166 -6.39 13.97 4.75
N GLY A 167 -6.63 12.80 4.15
CA GLY A 167 -5.78 11.63 4.40
C GLY A 167 -4.33 11.80 3.92
N VAL A 168 -4.06 12.78 3.05
CA VAL A 168 -2.73 13.02 2.49
C VAL A 168 -1.90 13.96 3.37
N GLU A 169 -2.41 15.12 3.78
CA GLU A 169 -1.59 16.14 4.46
C GLU A 169 -1.17 15.75 5.89
N GLY A 170 -2.10 15.33 6.74
CA GLY A 170 -1.80 14.86 8.10
C GLY A 170 -0.86 13.66 8.09
N CYS A 171 -1.10 12.71 7.18
CA CYS A 171 -0.25 11.54 7.03
C CYS A 171 1.15 11.87 6.49
N LEU A 172 1.30 12.84 5.56
CA LEU A 172 2.61 13.26 5.07
C LEU A 172 3.48 13.87 6.17
N ASN A 173 2.90 14.66 7.06
CA ASN A 173 3.62 15.22 8.20
C ASN A 173 4.08 14.13 9.18
N ALA A 174 3.20 13.17 9.51
CA ALA A 174 3.55 12.03 10.35
C ALA A 174 4.64 11.15 9.71
N GLU A 175 4.57 10.94 8.39
CA GLU A 175 5.60 10.23 7.63
C GLU A 175 6.95 10.92 7.73
N ARG A 176 7.03 12.23 7.47
CA ARG A 176 8.29 13.00 7.54
C ARG A 176 8.91 12.93 8.92
N VAL A 177 8.13 13.16 9.96
CA VAL A 177 8.62 13.07 11.36
C VAL A 177 9.16 11.68 11.64
N SER A 178 8.44 10.63 11.23
CA SER A 178 8.85 9.25 11.45
C SER A 178 10.15 8.89 10.70
N VAL A 179 10.25 9.26 9.41
CA VAL A 179 11.46 8.99 8.60
C VAL A 179 12.68 9.70 9.20
N VAL A 180 12.57 11.00 9.51
CA VAL A 180 13.69 11.80 10.03
C VAL A 180 14.13 11.28 11.39
N ARG A 181 13.17 10.92 12.27
CA ARG A 181 13.46 10.38 13.59
C ARG A 181 14.24 9.07 13.50
N GLU A 182 13.70 8.09 12.78
CA GLU A 182 14.32 6.76 12.69
C GLU A 182 15.66 6.81 11.92
N PHE A 183 15.76 7.65 10.88
CA PHE A 183 17.03 7.89 10.20
C PHE A 183 18.10 8.48 11.14
N SER A 184 17.72 9.45 11.97
CA SER A 184 18.62 10.07 12.93
C SER A 184 19.06 9.09 14.02
N HIS A 185 18.19 8.17 14.45
CA HIS A 185 18.54 7.11 15.38
C HIS A 185 19.54 6.14 14.72
N LEU A 186 19.22 5.61 13.55
CA LEU A 186 20.11 4.70 12.84
C LEU A 186 21.49 5.32 12.60
N ARG A 187 21.53 6.56 12.10
CA ARG A 187 22.79 7.26 11.85
C ARG A 187 23.68 7.37 13.10
N ARG A 188 23.08 7.64 14.27
CA ARG A 188 23.83 7.65 15.54
C ARG A 188 24.35 6.27 15.90
N ASP A 189 23.51 5.26 15.79
CA ASP A 189 23.86 3.90 16.18
C ASP A 189 25.00 3.34 15.32
N ILE A 190 24.93 3.50 14.00
CA ILE A 190 25.97 3.02 13.10
C ILE A 190 27.28 3.84 13.20
N SER A 191 27.21 5.13 13.56
CA SER A 191 28.42 5.95 13.77
C SER A 191 29.31 5.48 14.96
N LEU A 192 28.74 4.65 15.82
CA LEU A 192 29.48 4.03 16.95
C LEU A 192 30.06 2.65 16.56
N MET A 193 29.76 2.15 15.39
CA MET A 193 30.27 0.86 14.90
C MET A 193 31.65 1.03 14.24
N PRO A 194 32.53 0.02 14.32
CA PRO A 194 33.83 0.05 13.67
C PRO A 194 33.74 -0.28 12.19
N ILE A 195 32.92 0.48 11.45
CA ILE A 195 32.72 0.35 10.01
C ILE A 195 33.11 1.64 9.30
N SER A 196 33.46 1.56 8.02
CA SER A 196 33.86 2.71 7.23
C SER A 196 32.68 3.65 6.95
N GLU A 197 32.99 4.90 6.60
CA GLU A 197 31.97 5.89 6.22
C GLU A 197 31.12 5.41 5.04
N LEU A 198 31.72 4.76 4.07
CA LEU A 198 31.03 4.24 2.90
C LEU A 198 30.11 3.04 3.23
N GLU A 199 30.47 2.21 4.20
CA GLU A 199 29.60 1.16 4.74
C GLU A 199 28.41 1.74 5.51
N ASN A 200 28.63 2.81 6.27
CA ASN A 200 27.56 3.59 6.88
C ASN A 200 26.56 4.09 5.83
N ASP A 201 27.05 4.66 4.73
CA ASP A 201 26.21 5.17 3.65
C ASP A 201 25.40 4.06 2.98
N MET A 202 25.95 2.86 2.83
CA MET A 202 25.22 1.71 2.30
C MET A 202 24.05 1.30 3.22
N VAL A 203 24.27 1.30 4.53
CA VAL A 203 23.21 0.98 5.51
C VAL A 203 22.13 2.05 5.52
N LEU A 204 22.51 3.33 5.54
CA LEU A 204 21.56 4.45 5.48
C LEU A 204 20.74 4.45 4.20
N THR A 205 21.39 4.16 3.08
CA THR A 205 20.71 4.02 1.76
C THR A 205 19.72 2.87 1.79
N ALA A 206 20.10 1.72 2.33
CA ALA A 206 19.20 0.56 2.45
C ALA A 206 17.97 0.89 3.32
N PHE A 207 18.16 1.61 4.42
CA PHE A 207 17.06 2.08 5.27
C PHE A 207 16.10 2.99 4.50
N ILE A 208 16.61 4.05 3.85
CA ILE A 208 15.75 5.01 3.11
C ILE A 208 14.99 4.31 1.99
N GLN A 209 15.66 3.48 1.21
CA GLN A 209 15.03 2.77 0.08
C GLN A 209 13.91 1.84 0.55
N GLU A 210 14.12 1.09 1.63
CA GLU A 210 13.09 0.19 2.16
C GLU A 210 11.94 0.97 2.82
N PHE A 211 12.27 2.03 3.57
CA PHE A 211 11.25 2.85 4.24
C PHE A 211 10.33 3.53 3.22
N GLU A 212 10.88 4.21 2.22
CA GLU A 212 10.11 4.88 1.16
C GLU A 212 9.27 3.89 0.34
N ARG A 213 9.82 2.73 0.02
CA ARG A 213 9.08 1.69 -0.68
C ARG A 213 7.84 1.25 0.11
N ARG A 214 7.99 1.05 1.43
CA ARG A 214 6.88 0.61 2.30
C ARG A 214 5.88 1.73 2.57
N LEU A 215 6.33 2.97 2.70
CA LEU A 215 5.46 4.15 2.73
C LEU A 215 4.62 4.24 1.46
N GLY A 216 5.23 4.04 0.29
CA GLY A 216 4.50 4.00 -0.98
C GLY A 216 3.38 2.95 -1.01
N GLN A 217 3.60 1.76 -0.43
CA GLN A 217 2.55 0.76 -0.29
C GLN A 217 1.45 1.20 0.69
N LYS A 218 1.83 1.81 1.81
CA LYS A 218 0.87 2.33 2.80
C LYS A 218 0.03 3.48 2.22
N ARG A 219 0.64 4.39 1.44
CA ARG A 219 -0.06 5.46 0.72
C ARG A 219 -1.09 4.91 -0.26
N LYS A 220 -0.76 3.84 -1.01
CA LYS A 220 -1.72 3.16 -1.90
C LYS A 220 -2.90 2.57 -1.13
N GLY A 221 -2.64 1.95 0.02
CA GLY A 221 -3.69 1.41 0.89
C GLY A 221 -4.61 2.51 1.45
N ARG A 222 -4.04 3.65 1.87
CA ARG A 222 -4.83 4.81 2.35
C ARG A 222 -5.73 5.38 1.28
N ALA A 223 -5.21 5.62 0.08
CA ALA A 223 -5.98 6.16 -1.03
C ALA A 223 -7.17 5.27 -1.41
N GLY A 224 -7.05 3.95 -1.28
CA GLY A 224 -8.16 3.02 -1.46
C GLY A 224 -9.16 3.09 -0.31
N GLY A 225 -8.71 2.94 0.93
CA GLY A 225 -9.56 2.92 2.12
C GLY A 225 -10.32 4.22 2.37
N SER A 226 -9.67 5.38 2.12
CA SER A 226 -10.32 6.68 2.32
C SER A 226 -11.60 6.86 1.50
N LEU A 227 -11.60 6.43 0.24
CA LEU A 227 -12.78 6.58 -0.63
C LEU A 227 -13.90 5.57 -0.31
N GLU A 228 -13.57 4.37 0.18
CA GLU A 228 -14.57 3.45 0.73
C GLU A 228 -15.22 4.02 1.99
N ASP A 229 -14.43 4.69 2.84
CA ASP A 229 -14.92 5.35 4.05
C ASP A 229 -15.89 6.48 3.74
N VAL A 230 -15.64 7.30 2.69
CA VAL A 230 -16.58 8.37 2.29
C VAL A 230 -17.93 7.82 1.88
N THR A 231 -17.96 6.71 1.15
CA THR A 231 -19.23 6.07 0.77
C THR A 231 -20.00 5.60 2.00
N SER A 232 -19.30 5.03 2.98
CA SER A 232 -19.90 4.61 4.25
C SER A 232 -20.43 5.79 5.06
N PHE A 233 -19.68 6.90 5.11
CA PHE A 233 -20.09 8.14 5.74
C PHE A 233 -21.35 8.72 5.07
N LEU A 234 -21.36 8.88 3.75
CA LEU A 234 -22.50 9.40 3.01
C LEU A 234 -23.77 8.56 3.23
N PHE A 235 -23.65 7.24 3.16
CA PHE A 235 -24.78 6.34 3.41
C PHE A 235 -25.36 6.50 4.81
N LYS A 236 -24.48 6.64 5.83
CA LYS A 236 -24.88 6.89 7.21
C LYS A 236 -25.56 8.27 7.35
N TYR A 237 -24.97 9.30 6.76
CA TYR A 237 -25.48 10.67 6.83
C TYR A 237 -26.87 10.79 6.19
N TYR A 238 -27.04 10.28 4.97
CA TYR A 238 -28.30 10.32 4.24
C TYR A 238 -29.28 9.18 4.60
N LYS A 239 -28.92 8.32 5.58
CA LYS A 239 -29.72 7.18 6.03
C LYS A 239 -30.07 6.20 4.89
N ILE A 240 -29.16 6.03 3.93
CA ILE A 240 -29.31 5.10 2.83
C ILE A 240 -28.94 3.70 3.30
N LYS A 241 -29.82 2.73 3.04
CA LYS A 241 -29.57 1.33 3.40
C LYS A 241 -28.72 0.65 2.32
N ALA A 242 -27.56 0.15 2.74
CA ALA A 242 -26.77 -0.71 1.87
C ALA A 242 -27.31 -2.16 1.89
N GLU A 243 -27.20 -2.82 0.74
CA GLU A 243 -27.50 -4.24 0.56
C GLU A 243 -26.19 -5.05 0.45
N ASN A 244 -26.30 -6.35 0.56
CA ASN A 244 -25.18 -7.25 0.28
C ASN A 244 -24.97 -7.38 -1.24
N ALA A 245 -23.76 -7.76 -1.64
CA ALA A 245 -23.50 -8.15 -3.02
C ALA A 245 -24.44 -9.29 -3.45
N PRO A 246 -24.84 -9.36 -4.73
CA PRO A 246 -25.59 -10.50 -5.22
C PRO A 246 -24.81 -11.81 -5.00
N ASP A 247 -25.50 -12.86 -4.59
CA ASP A 247 -24.90 -14.17 -4.36
C ASP A 247 -24.19 -14.66 -5.63
N HIS A 248 -22.95 -15.12 -5.46
CA HIS A 248 -22.11 -15.60 -6.57
C HIS A 248 -21.75 -14.56 -7.64
N PHE A 249 -21.91 -13.26 -7.38
CA PHE A 249 -21.41 -12.23 -8.27
C PHE A 249 -19.88 -12.21 -8.21
N GLN A 250 -19.25 -12.68 -9.27
CA GLN A 250 -17.79 -12.83 -9.40
C GLN A 250 -17.19 -11.92 -10.48
N ALA A 251 -17.82 -10.79 -10.78
CA ALA A 251 -17.14 -9.82 -11.64
C ALA A 251 -15.91 -9.28 -10.88
N ASP A 252 -14.79 -9.14 -11.56
CA ASP A 252 -13.53 -8.56 -11.03
C ASP A 252 -13.67 -7.06 -10.68
N ILE A 253 -14.91 -6.60 -10.47
CA ILE A 253 -15.24 -5.23 -10.14
C ILE A 253 -15.35 -5.09 -8.64
N GLU A 254 -14.51 -4.25 -8.06
CA GLU A 254 -14.67 -3.79 -6.69
C GLU A 254 -15.87 -2.83 -6.62
N VAL A 255 -16.96 -3.27 -6.02
CA VAL A 255 -18.14 -2.46 -5.69
C VAL A 255 -18.14 -2.22 -4.19
N ASP A 256 -18.11 -0.95 -3.79
CA ASP A 256 -18.01 -0.57 -2.38
C ASP A 256 -19.34 -0.70 -1.65
N LYS A 257 -20.45 -0.37 -2.32
CA LYS A 257 -21.82 -0.49 -1.78
C LYS A 257 -22.80 -0.96 -2.85
N TRP A 258 -23.81 -1.68 -2.38
CA TRP A 258 -24.97 -2.08 -3.20
C TRP A 258 -26.22 -1.44 -2.65
N VAL A 259 -27.12 -1.02 -3.54
CA VAL A 259 -28.39 -0.40 -3.20
C VAL A 259 -29.51 -1.02 -4.02
N ARG A 260 -30.63 -1.28 -3.37
CA ARG A 260 -31.82 -1.85 -4.03
C ARG A 260 -32.75 -0.74 -4.51
N CYS A 261 -33.06 -0.76 -5.79
CA CYS A 261 -33.98 0.16 -6.42
C CYS A 261 -35.45 -0.22 -6.18
N LYS A 262 -36.37 0.70 -6.46
CA LYS A 262 -37.82 0.48 -6.44
C LYS A 262 -38.27 -0.71 -7.28
N ASP A 263 -37.65 -0.92 -8.44
CA ASP A 263 -37.89 -2.01 -9.36
C ASP A 263 -37.27 -3.36 -8.93
N LYS A 264 -36.68 -3.40 -7.71
CA LYS A 264 -35.97 -4.54 -7.12
C LYS A 264 -34.64 -4.91 -7.78
N TRP A 265 -34.16 -4.11 -8.73
CA TRP A 265 -32.82 -4.25 -9.27
C TRP A 265 -31.81 -3.62 -8.31
N LEU A 266 -30.53 -3.91 -8.53
CA LEU A 266 -29.45 -3.37 -7.73
C LEU A 266 -28.64 -2.33 -8.50
N ILE A 267 -28.17 -1.31 -7.80
CA ILE A 267 -27.13 -0.43 -8.27
C ILE A 267 -25.88 -0.73 -7.43
N GLY A 268 -24.76 -1.00 -8.11
CA GLY A 268 -23.44 -1.09 -7.47
C GLY A 268 -22.78 0.28 -7.51
N ILE A 269 -22.21 0.71 -6.39
CA ILE A 269 -21.56 2.01 -6.24
C ILE A 269 -20.10 1.78 -5.92
N SER A 270 -19.20 2.45 -6.65
CA SER A 270 -17.76 2.37 -6.48
C SER A 270 -17.16 3.78 -6.46
N CYS A 271 -16.49 4.13 -5.37
CA CYS A 271 -15.74 5.38 -5.25
C CYS A 271 -14.27 5.12 -5.56
N LYS A 272 -13.74 5.77 -6.57
CA LYS A 272 -12.35 5.58 -7.01
C LYS A 272 -11.70 6.93 -7.26
N ARG A 273 -10.42 7.06 -6.89
CA ARG A 273 -9.66 8.25 -7.25
C ARG A 273 -9.47 8.32 -8.76
N THR A 274 -9.05 7.21 -9.38
CA THR A 274 -8.81 7.10 -10.83
C THR A 274 -9.22 5.72 -11.32
N LEU A 275 -9.50 5.59 -12.61
CA LEU A 275 -9.76 4.29 -13.24
C LEU A 275 -8.49 3.62 -13.79
N ARG A 276 -7.48 4.38 -14.22
CA ARG A 276 -6.19 3.91 -14.77
C ARG A 276 -6.33 2.59 -15.55
N GLU A 277 -5.55 1.57 -15.18
CA GLU A 277 -5.60 0.24 -15.79
C GLU A 277 -6.78 -0.61 -15.31
N ARG A 278 -7.45 -0.22 -14.23
CA ARG A 278 -8.61 -0.94 -13.66
C ARG A 278 -9.86 -0.89 -14.56
N TRP A 279 -9.90 0.02 -15.54
CA TRP A 279 -10.99 0.05 -16.50
C TRP A 279 -11.21 -1.30 -17.24
N LYS A 280 -10.14 -2.08 -17.44
CA LYS A 280 -10.22 -3.44 -18.01
C LYS A 280 -10.95 -4.40 -17.09
N GLN A 281 -10.75 -4.29 -15.79
CA GLN A 281 -11.49 -5.06 -14.79
C GLN A 281 -12.97 -4.61 -14.78
N VAL A 282 -13.20 -3.31 -14.81
CA VAL A 282 -14.55 -2.73 -14.85
C VAL A 282 -15.31 -3.17 -16.10
N SER A 283 -14.64 -3.32 -17.24
CA SER A 283 -15.27 -3.79 -18.49
C SER A 283 -15.64 -5.29 -18.49
N SER A 284 -15.22 -6.07 -17.49
CA SER A 284 -15.57 -7.49 -17.37
C SER A 284 -17.05 -7.74 -17.03
N ALA A 285 -17.74 -6.76 -16.41
CA ALA A 285 -19.17 -6.84 -16.15
C ALA A 285 -19.98 -6.44 -17.38
N THR A 286 -20.13 -7.35 -18.30
CA THR A 286 -20.96 -7.15 -19.51
C THR A 286 -22.43 -6.95 -19.14
N GLY A 287 -23.21 -6.34 -20.05
CA GLY A 287 -24.64 -6.14 -19.86
C GLY A 287 -25.44 -7.44 -19.61
N GLU A 288 -24.94 -8.58 -20.09
CA GLU A 288 -25.51 -9.91 -19.86
C GLU A 288 -25.28 -10.36 -18.42
N ILE A 289 -24.05 -10.19 -17.89
CA ILE A 289 -23.71 -10.49 -16.51
C ILE A 289 -24.55 -9.61 -15.58
N LEU A 290 -24.62 -8.30 -15.83
CA LEU A 290 -25.42 -7.38 -15.04
C LEU A 290 -26.91 -7.79 -15.03
N SER A 291 -27.43 -8.19 -16.17
CA SER A 291 -28.86 -8.65 -16.28
C SER A 291 -29.10 -9.94 -15.51
N LYS A 292 -28.18 -10.91 -15.58
CA LYS A 292 -28.25 -12.17 -14.84
C LYS A 292 -28.41 -11.96 -13.33
N TYR A 293 -27.71 -10.97 -12.78
CA TYR A 293 -27.72 -10.65 -11.35
C TYR A 293 -28.73 -9.55 -10.97
N LYS A 294 -29.56 -9.11 -11.91
CA LYS A 294 -30.50 -7.99 -11.72
C LYS A 294 -29.82 -6.71 -11.29
N ILE A 295 -28.65 -6.42 -11.87
CA ILE A 295 -27.93 -5.18 -11.67
C ILE A 295 -28.35 -4.20 -12.76
N LYS A 296 -28.92 -3.07 -12.32
CA LYS A 296 -29.43 -2.02 -13.19
C LYS A 296 -28.29 -1.24 -13.82
N GLN A 297 -27.38 -0.77 -12.97
CA GLN A 297 -26.23 0.04 -13.34
C GLN A 297 -25.09 -0.14 -12.34
N LEU A 298 -23.89 0.24 -12.77
CA LEU A 298 -22.74 0.44 -11.90
C LEU A 298 -22.36 1.93 -11.92
N TRP A 299 -22.38 2.54 -10.76
CA TRP A 299 -22.12 3.96 -10.59
C TRP A 299 -20.71 4.17 -10.03
N HIS A 300 -19.94 4.99 -10.72
CA HIS A 300 -18.55 5.31 -10.35
C HIS A 300 -18.45 6.76 -9.93
N VAL A 301 -18.11 7.00 -8.68
CA VAL A 301 -17.79 8.33 -8.19
C VAL A 301 -16.26 8.50 -8.32
N VAL A 302 -15.82 9.40 -9.21
CA VAL A 302 -14.42 9.57 -9.58
C VAL A 302 -13.93 10.96 -9.22
N THR A 303 -12.90 11.04 -8.36
CA THR A 303 -12.35 12.32 -7.89
C THR A 303 -11.28 12.88 -8.82
N TYR A 304 -10.62 12.05 -9.63
CA TYR A 304 -9.63 12.44 -10.62
C TYR A 304 -9.94 11.75 -11.95
N ASP A 305 -10.38 12.51 -12.94
CA ASP A 305 -10.96 12.02 -14.20
C ASP A 305 -10.08 12.22 -15.44
N GLU A 306 -8.84 12.70 -15.29
CA GLU A 306 -7.92 12.94 -16.41
C GLU A 306 -7.60 11.68 -17.22
N ASP A 307 -7.71 10.51 -16.63
CA ASP A 307 -7.47 9.22 -17.29
C ASP A 307 -8.74 8.59 -17.93
N LEU A 308 -9.90 9.27 -17.82
CA LEU A 308 -11.15 8.87 -18.44
C LEU A 308 -11.23 9.43 -19.86
N SER A 309 -10.87 8.63 -20.87
CA SER A 309 -10.98 9.03 -22.29
C SER A 309 -12.40 8.82 -22.82
N ASP A 310 -12.72 9.48 -23.96
CA ASP A 310 -13.99 9.32 -24.68
C ASP A 310 -14.28 7.85 -25.01
N ASP A 311 -13.27 7.11 -25.48
CA ASP A 311 -13.41 5.70 -25.83
C ASP A 311 -13.72 4.82 -24.62
N LYS A 312 -13.06 5.07 -23.48
CA LYS A 312 -13.35 4.35 -22.23
C LYS A 312 -14.75 4.65 -21.76
N LEU A 313 -15.16 5.91 -21.80
CA LEU A 313 -16.50 6.32 -21.39
C LEU A 313 -17.57 5.71 -22.28
N ALA A 314 -17.38 5.73 -23.60
CA ALA A 314 -18.31 5.12 -24.55
C ALA A 314 -18.45 3.61 -24.33
N LEU A 315 -17.31 2.91 -24.16
CA LEU A 315 -17.29 1.47 -23.91
C LEU A 315 -18.03 1.11 -22.62
N LEU A 316 -17.67 1.75 -21.51
CA LEU A 316 -18.25 1.45 -20.21
C LEU A 316 -19.70 1.92 -20.09
N GLY A 317 -20.04 3.10 -20.61
CA GLY A 317 -21.40 3.61 -20.65
C GLY A 317 -22.35 2.69 -21.46
N GLY A 318 -21.84 2.15 -22.57
CA GLY A 318 -22.58 1.16 -23.39
C GLY A 318 -22.93 -0.14 -22.64
N ILE A 319 -22.22 -0.46 -21.56
CA ILE A 319 -22.49 -1.61 -20.68
C ILE A 319 -23.03 -1.21 -19.30
N ARG A 320 -23.81 -0.12 -19.26
CA ARG A 320 -24.57 0.36 -18.10
C ARG A 320 -23.74 0.93 -16.95
N HIS A 321 -22.56 1.49 -17.23
CA HIS A 321 -21.80 2.24 -16.24
C HIS A 321 -22.13 3.74 -16.33
N VAL A 322 -22.23 4.41 -15.18
CA VAL A 322 -22.48 5.85 -15.05
C VAL A 322 -21.39 6.44 -14.18
N PHE A 323 -20.87 7.59 -14.58
CA PHE A 323 -19.75 8.25 -13.92
C PHE A 323 -20.18 9.58 -13.30
N TYR A 324 -19.98 9.70 -11.99
CA TYR A 324 -20.14 10.96 -11.26
C TYR A 324 -18.79 11.61 -11.15
N LEU A 325 -18.63 12.76 -11.83
CA LEU A 325 -17.39 13.53 -11.88
C LEU A 325 -17.55 14.83 -11.12
N ARG A 326 -16.45 15.43 -10.69
CA ARG A 326 -16.47 16.71 -9.99
C ARG A 326 -17.20 17.76 -10.82
N ASP A 327 -17.98 18.62 -10.17
CA ASP A 327 -18.79 19.64 -10.83
C ASP A 327 -17.93 20.68 -11.58
N ASP A 328 -16.73 20.96 -11.08
CA ASP A 328 -15.74 21.85 -11.69
C ASP A 328 -14.84 21.19 -12.75
N SER A 329 -15.11 19.91 -13.09
CA SER A 329 -14.28 19.16 -14.03
C SER A 329 -14.46 19.66 -15.47
N ARG A 330 -13.33 19.93 -16.13
CA ARG A 330 -13.28 20.24 -17.56
C ARG A 330 -13.73 19.06 -18.42
N ARG A 331 -13.43 17.84 -17.98
CA ARG A 331 -13.86 16.59 -18.65
C ARG A 331 -15.37 16.44 -18.61
N LEU A 332 -16.00 16.67 -17.46
CA LEU A 332 -17.45 16.65 -17.33
C LEU A 332 -18.10 17.62 -18.34
N ALA A 333 -17.62 18.85 -18.41
CA ALA A 333 -18.12 19.86 -19.35
C ALA A 333 -17.97 19.39 -20.81
N SER A 334 -16.83 18.81 -21.19
CA SER A 334 -16.60 18.27 -22.54
C SER A 334 -17.52 17.08 -22.86
N PHE A 335 -17.65 16.10 -21.97
CA PHE A 335 -18.49 14.93 -22.16
C PHE A 335 -19.98 15.31 -22.27
N LYS A 336 -20.45 16.29 -21.51
CA LYS A 336 -21.83 16.79 -21.57
C LYS A 336 -22.17 17.43 -22.92
N GLN A 337 -21.19 17.98 -23.65
CA GLN A 337 -21.38 18.52 -24.99
C GLN A 337 -21.43 17.42 -26.06
N ASN A 338 -20.89 16.24 -25.80
CA ASN A 338 -20.90 15.12 -26.72
C ASN A 338 -22.20 14.31 -26.60
N ILE A 339 -23.02 14.33 -27.66
CA ILE A 339 -24.35 13.64 -27.70
C ILE A 339 -24.20 12.15 -27.34
N GLY A 340 -23.14 11.50 -27.79
CA GLY A 340 -22.91 10.07 -27.54
C GLY A 340 -22.43 9.73 -26.14
N LEU A 341 -21.97 10.72 -25.36
CA LEU A 341 -21.36 10.49 -24.04
C LEU A 341 -22.12 11.13 -22.88
N LYS A 342 -22.91 12.15 -23.14
CA LYS A 342 -23.56 12.99 -22.13
C LYS A 342 -24.41 12.21 -21.11
N ASP A 343 -24.99 11.09 -21.52
CA ASP A 343 -25.90 10.29 -20.69
C ASP A 343 -25.13 9.35 -19.73
N TYR A 344 -23.82 9.19 -19.94
CA TYR A 344 -22.96 8.34 -19.11
C TYR A 344 -22.24 9.11 -18.00
N VAL A 345 -22.32 10.44 -18.02
CA VAL A 345 -21.68 11.29 -17.03
C VAL A 345 -22.67 12.19 -16.31
N ARG A 346 -22.46 12.40 -15.03
CA ARG A 346 -23.25 13.27 -14.17
C ARG A 346 -22.34 14.07 -13.24
N PRO A 347 -22.76 15.28 -12.84
CA PRO A 347 -22.04 16.02 -11.80
C PRO A 347 -22.18 15.31 -10.46
N MET A 348 -21.15 15.40 -9.65
CA MET A 348 -21.06 14.73 -8.34
C MET A 348 -22.12 15.23 -7.37
N SER A 349 -22.53 16.51 -7.48
CA SER A 349 -23.64 17.09 -6.72
C SER A 349 -24.98 16.38 -6.91
N GLN A 350 -25.20 15.75 -8.07
CA GLN A 350 -26.44 15.03 -8.35
C GLN A 350 -26.44 13.58 -7.80
N PHE A 351 -25.32 13.09 -7.29
CA PHE A 351 -25.18 11.68 -6.91
C PHE A 351 -26.22 11.21 -5.90
N ILE A 352 -26.44 11.98 -4.85
CA ILE A 352 -27.37 11.62 -3.77
C ILE A 352 -28.83 11.72 -4.21
N ASP A 353 -29.18 12.75 -4.98
CA ASP A 353 -30.55 12.93 -5.49
C ASP A 353 -30.92 11.83 -6.49
N ASP A 354 -30.01 11.52 -7.41
CA ASP A 354 -30.20 10.39 -8.33
C ASP A 354 -30.39 9.08 -7.55
N LEU A 355 -29.61 8.88 -6.49
CA LEU A 355 -29.69 7.68 -5.68
C LEU A 355 -31.03 7.61 -4.91
N LYS A 356 -31.47 8.71 -4.30
CA LYS A 356 -32.79 8.80 -3.64
C LYS A 356 -33.93 8.53 -4.63
N ASN A 357 -33.82 9.05 -5.85
CA ASN A 357 -34.82 8.82 -6.90
C ASN A 357 -34.94 7.34 -7.29
N GLU A 358 -33.85 6.58 -7.25
CA GLU A 358 -33.83 5.17 -7.58
C GLU A 358 -34.35 4.28 -6.43
N ILE A 359 -34.06 4.62 -5.18
CA ILE A 359 -34.37 3.77 -4.00
C ILE A 359 -35.75 4.05 -3.40
N GLY A 360 -36.35 5.22 -3.56
CA GLY A 360 -37.69 5.57 -3.06
C GLY A 360 -37.69 6.16 -1.69
#